data_e4ab34a732ed81069a147645842d9e18
#
_entry.id   e4ab34a732ed81069a147645842d9e18
#
_cell.length_a   1.000
_cell.length_b   1.000
_cell.length_c   1.000
_cell.angle_alpha   90.00
_cell.angle_beta   90.00
_cell.angle_gamma   90.00
#
_symmetry.space_group_name_H-M   'P 1'
#
loop_
_entity.id
_entity.type
_entity.pdbx_description
1 polymer ?
#
loop_
_entity_poly.entity_id
_entity_poly.type
_entity_poly.pdbx_seq_one_letter_code
_entity_poly.pdbx_strand_id
1 'polypeptide(L)'
;MKVTNKGVLGVGVASVALTGLLASAFGEMRAIANLIPNQKEQTLIAQGKTNELVVVFPSRSDSTDLQNKANAVAGFLSKQLGVPVKAQIGDDTAAVEALRANRADIAFLSSRPALKAEQLANARLYLAEVRPTYSGKYTYNSVFVVPKNSPLKTQSTAKATLSQLRGKKMAFTSPTSGSGFIFPTGELVKQGLVQNRDRLNNFFGQVAYGGNYSKALQAVLRGQADVAAVSEYALNPPYITEAEKNKLRVLHKVSGVPAHGVAIDDDVPTATREKIISAMLLLNQPENNQLLRNLYNSTELVKVDHNQHLAPLRNALQLAGIQP
;
A
#
# COMPACT_ATOMS: atom_id res chain seq x y z
N MET A 1 -39.99 -21.80 44.87
CA MET A 1 -40.11 -23.26 45.00
C MET A 1 -38.74 -23.88 44.74
N LYS A 2 -38.10 -24.33 45.81
CA LYS A 2 -37.13 -25.43 46.02
C LYS A 2 -36.03 -25.58 44.94
N VAL A 3 -34.71 -25.26 45.24
CA VAL A 3 -33.72 -25.95 46.13
C VAL A 3 -33.33 -27.30 45.50
N THR A 4 -32.07 -27.56 45.16
CA THR A 4 -30.93 -28.11 45.90
C THR A 4 -29.82 -28.40 44.87
N ASN A 5 -28.58 -28.03 45.02
CA ASN A 5 -27.49 -28.30 45.91
C ASN A 5 -26.67 -29.60 45.65
N LYS A 6 -25.35 -29.46 45.66
CA LYS A 6 -24.22 -30.40 45.92
C LYS A 6 -23.68 -31.19 44.72
N GLY A 7 -22.36 -31.23 44.49
CA GLY A 7 -21.32 -31.72 45.36
C GLY A 7 -19.90 -31.41 44.89
N VAL A 8 -19.09 -31.20 45.87
CA VAL A 8 -17.64 -31.05 45.90
C VAL A 8 -16.98 -32.43 46.11
N LEU A 9 -15.86 -32.69 45.46
CA LEU A 9 -14.79 -33.63 45.81
C LEU A 9 -13.57 -33.23 44.91
N GLY A 10 -12.45 -32.81 45.32
CA GLY A 10 -11.58 -32.96 46.47
C GLY A 10 -10.76 -34.24 46.43
N VAL A 11 -9.41 -34.13 46.38
CA VAL A 11 -8.34 -35.14 46.59
C VAL A 11 -7.36 -35.11 45.39
N GLY A 12 -6.04 -34.98 45.50
CA GLY A 12 -5.14 -34.99 46.59
C GLY A 12 -3.71 -34.92 46.05
N VAL A 13 -2.88 -34.24 46.80
CA VAL A 13 -1.43 -34.09 46.62
C VAL A 13 -0.75 -35.43 46.89
N ALA A 14 0.21 -35.84 46.05
CA ALA A 14 1.19 -36.86 46.43
C ALA A 14 2.60 -36.37 46.04
N SER A 15 3.29 -35.84 47.03
CA SER A 15 4.74 -35.67 47.06
C SER A 15 5.39 -37.01 47.34
N VAL A 16 6.33 -37.43 46.50
CA VAL A 16 7.28 -38.48 46.84
C VAL A 16 8.69 -37.91 46.74
N ALA A 17 9.27 -37.71 47.93
CA ALA A 17 10.69 -37.53 48.09
C ALA A 17 11.36 -38.91 48.11
N LEU A 18 12.42 -39.07 47.35
CA LEU A 18 13.35 -40.21 47.57
C LEU A 18 14.78 -39.67 47.56
N THR A 19 15.34 -39.63 48.75
CA THR A 19 16.78 -39.40 49.05
C THR A 19 17.57 -40.69 48.87
N GLY A 20 18.77 -40.57 48.29
CA GLY A 20 19.92 -41.40 48.65
C GLY A 20 20.41 -42.37 47.60
N LEU A 21 21.55 -42.10 47.01
CA LEU A 21 22.78 -42.86 47.24
C LEU A 21 23.92 -42.35 46.31
N LEU A 22 24.97 -41.85 46.94
CA LEU A 22 26.29 -41.60 46.37
C LEU A 22 27.01 -42.95 46.24
N ALA A 23 27.50 -43.27 45.03
CA ALA A 23 28.71 -44.09 44.88
C ALA A 23 29.27 -43.97 43.44
N SER A 24 30.41 -43.33 43.32
CA SER A 24 31.57 -43.61 42.45
C SER A 24 31.38 -44.30 41.10
N ALA A 25 31.62 -43.53 40.03
CA ALA A 25 32.38 -44.02 38.85
C ALA A 25 32.98 -42.80 38.12
N PHE A 26 34.24 -42.51 38.38
CA PHE A 26 35.11 -41.75 37.49
C PHE A 26 35.41 -42.66 36.29
N GLY A 27 34.90 -42.32 35.14
CA GLY A 27 35.21 -43.01 33.90
C GLY A 27 34.24 -42.58 32.79
N GLU A 28 34.80 -42.00 31.74
CA GLU A 28 34.10 -41.63 30.47
C GLU A 28 33.37 -40.30 30.43
N MET A 29 34.11 -39.22 30.62
CA MET A 29 33.71 -37.90 30.17
C MET A 29 34.57 -37.44 28.96
N ARG A 30 34.43 -38.15 27.86
CA ARG A 30 34.95 -37.72 26.53
C ARG A 30 34.13 -38.32 25.40
N ALA A 31 32.90 -37.90 25.17
CA ALA A 31 32.18 -38.09 23.89
C ALA A 31 30.77 -37.43 23.84
N ILE A 32 30.48 -36.33 24.53
CA ILE A 32 29.20 -35.62 24.35
C ILE A 32 29.39 -34.12 24.09
N ALA A 33 30.53 -33.75 23.49
CA ALA A 33 30.78 -32.36 23.14
C ALA A 33 30.35 -31.97 21.71
N ASN A 34 29.69 -32.84 20.95
CA ASN A 34 29.34 -32.58 19.55
C ASN A 34 27.84 -32.70 19.22
N LEU A 35 26.95 -32.53 20.20
CA LEU A 35 25.50 -32.55 19.98
C LEU A 35 24.80 -31.31 20.54
N ILE A 36 25.51 -30.17 20.63
CA ILE A 36 24.83 -28.89 20.83
C ILE A 36 24.66 -28.27 19.42
N PRO A 37 23.42 -28.23 18.89
CA PRO A 37 23.19 -27.52 17.65
C PRO A 37 23.66 -26.09 17.82
N ASN A 38 24.36 -25.58 16.80
CA ASN A 38 24.91 -24.22 16.77
C ASN A 38 23.80 -23.23 17.15
N GLN A 39 24.04 -22.30 18.09
CA GLN A 39 23.03 -21.33 18.56
C GLN A 39 22.34 -20.58 17.40
N LYS A 40 22.99 -20.45 16.23
CA LYS A 40 22.39 -19.94 15.01
C LYS A 40 21.27 -20.83 14.45
N GLU A 41 21.38 -22.15 14.57
CA GLU A 41 20.32 -23.08 14.10
C GLU A 41 19.14 -23.16 15.07
N GLN A 42 19.39 -23.03 16.39
CA GLN A 42 18.31 -23.01 17.39
C GLN A 42 17.45 -21.73 17.29
N THR A 43 18.04 -20.58 16.93
CA THR A 43 17.29 -19.33 16.71
C THR A 43 16.41 -19.41 15.45
N LEU A 44 16.81 -20.19 14.44
CA LEU A 44 16.04 -20.39 13.20
C LEU A 44 14.86 -21.37 13.38
N ILE A 45 15.00 -22.38 14.25
CA ILE A 45 13.93 -23.37 14.50
C ILE A 45 12.81 -22.79 15.40
N ALA A 46 13.11 -21.79 16.23
CA ALA A 46 12.13 -21.17 17.13
C ALA A 46 11.12 -20.23 16.43
N GLN A 47 11.33 -19.85 15.16
CA GLN A 47 10.49 -18.89 14.47
C GLN A 47 9.51 -19.49 13.42
N GLY A 48 9.50 -20.78 13.18
CA GLY A 48 8.49 -21.42 12.29
C GLY A 48 8.36 -20.84 10.87
N LYS A 49 9.18 -19.86 10.49
CA LYS A 49 9.23 -19.29 9.14
C LYS A 49 10.20 -20.07 8.27
N THR A 50 9.74 -20.49 7.14
CA THR A 50 10.58 -20.98 6.03
C THR A 50 11.63 -19.91 5.72
N ASN A 51 12.86 -20.30 5.37
CA ASN A 51 13.93 -19.38 4.91
C ASN A 51 13.56 -18.65 3.59
N GLU A 52 12.30 -18.44 3.30
CA GLU A 52 11.76 -17.83 2.08
C GLU A 52 11.06 -16.52 2.43
N LEU A 53 11.32 -15.47 1.65
CA LEU A 53 10.58 -14.21 1.73
C LEU A 53 9.50 -14.17 0.65
N VAL A 54 8.34 -13.63 0.99
CA VAL A 54 7.22 -13.46 0.07
C VAL A 54 6.98 -11.99 -0.22
N VAL A 55 6.98 -11.63 -1.51
CA VAL A 55 6.68 -10.27 -1.99
C VAL A 55 5.37 -10.27 -2.77
N VAL A 56 4.41 -9.44 -2.36
CA VAL A 56 3.15 -9.26 -3.11
C VAL A 56 3.27 -8.06 -4.04
N PHE A 57 2.91 -8.28 -5.30
CA PHE A 57 2.88 -7.29 -6.37
C PHE A 57 1.43 -7.05 -6.80
N PRO A 58 0.79 -5.94 -6.39
CA PRO A 58 -0.57 -5.63 -6.79
C PRO A 58 -0.73 -5.43 -8.29
N SER A 59 -1.80 -5.99 -8.83
CA SER A 59 -2.21 -5.74 -10.21
C SER A 59 -2.62 -4.28 -10.37
N ARG A 60 -2.05 -3.61 -11.37
CA ARG A 60 -2.36 -2.22 -11.73
C ARG A 60 -2.82 -2.18 -13.19
N SER A 61 -3.67 -1.22 -13.52
CA SER A 61 -4.24 -1.10 -14.87
C SER A 61 -3.21 -0.82 -15.97
N ASP A 62 -2.02 -0.37 -15.58
CA ASP A 62 -0.90 -0.05 -16.47
C ASP A 62 0.16 -1.16 -16.54
N SER A 63 -0.08 -2.33 -15.92
CA SER A 63 0.86 -3.46 -15.96
C SER A 63 0.28 -4.66 -16.72
N THR A 64 0.99 -5.08 -17.76
CA THR A 64 0.75 -6.32 -18.51
C THR A 64 1.82 -7.33 -18.16
N ASP A 65 1.51 -8.63 -18.27
CA ASP A 65 2.46 -9.73 -17.99
C ASP A 65 3.13 -9.60 -16.60
N LEU A 66 2.35 -9.20 -15.60
CA LEU A 66 2.84 -8.84 -14.29
C LEU A 66 3.56 -10.00 -13.59
N GLN A 67 3.09 -11.25 -13.79
CA GLN A 67 3.69 -12.43 -13.14
C GLN A 67 5.16 -12.61 -13.52
N ASN A 68 5.49 -12.53 -14.82
CA ASN A 68 6.87 -12.68 -15.28
C ASN A 68 7.76 -11.54 -14.81
N LYS A 69 7.24 -10.31 -14.82
CA LYS A 69 7.96 -9.12 -14.34
C LYS A 69 8.21 -9.19 -12.82
N ALA A 70 7.23 -9.62 -12.05
CA ALA A 70 7.35 -9.83 -10.62
C ALA A 70 8.35 -10.96 -10.28
N ASN A 71 8.30 -12.05 -11.03
CA ASN A 71 9.27 -13.16 -10.89
C ASN A 71 10.71 -12.69 -11.20
N ALA A 72 10.90 -11.83 -12.18
CA ALA A 72 12.23 -11.28 -12.49
C ALA A 72 12.76 -10.42 -11.34
N VAL A 73 11.93 -9.57 -10.72
CA VAL A 73 12.31 -8.80 -9.52
C VAL A 73 12.57 -9.71 -8.33
N ALA A 74 11.72 -10.70 -8.07
CA ALA A 74 11.91 -11.66 -6.98
C ALA A 74 13.20 -12.48 -7.17
N GLY A 75 13.51 -12.91 -8.39
CA GLY A 75 14.75 -13.60 -8.73
C GLY A 75 15.99 -12.74 -8.51
N PHE A 76 15.92 -11.46 -8.84
CA PHE A 76 16.97 -10.48 -8.53
C PHE A 76 17.17 -10.38 -7.01
N LEU A 77 16.08 -10.19 -6.25
CA LEU A 77 16.13 -10.06 -4.79
C LEU A 77 16.69 -11.34 -4.14
N SER A 78 16.30 -12.53 -4.63
CA SER A 78 16.83 -13.81 -4.14
C SER A 78 18.35 -13.86 -4.23
N LYS A 79 18.93 -13.41 -5.35
CA LYS A 79 20.37 -13.35 -5.54
C LYS A 79 21.05 -12.37 -4.58
N GLN A 80 20.46 -11.21 -4.36
CA GLN A 80 21.03 -10.17 -3.50
C GLN A 80 20.94 -10.52 -2.02
N LEU A 81 19.87 -11.20 -1.62
CA LEU A 81 19.60 -11.54 -0.21
C LEU A 81 20.18 -12.89 0.21
N GLY A 82 20.51 -13.75 -0.75
CA GLY A 82 20.99 -15.11 -0.47
C GLY A 82 19.92 -16.04 0.10
N VAL A 83 18.62 -15.69 -0.03
CA VAL A 83 17.47 -16.51 0.38
C VAL A 83 16.43 -16.53 -0.73
N PRO A 84 15.61 -17.59 -0.86
CA PRO A 84 14.52 -17.62 -1.83
C PRO A 84 13.56 -16.44 -1.60
N VAL A 85 13.15 -15.77 -2.69
CA VAL A 85 12.11 -14.74 -2.68
C VAL A 85 11.02 -15.15 -3.66
N LYS A 86 9.79 -15.26 -3.19
CA LYS A 86 8.63 -15.66 -3.98
C LYS A 86 7.78 -14.47 -4.35
N ALA A 87 7.44 -14.33 -5.62
CA ALA A 87 6.48 -13.34 -6.10
C ALA A 87 5.05 -13.88 -6.01
N GLN A 88 4.15 -13.08 -5.43
CA GLN A 88 2.70 -13.30 -5.46
C GLN A 88 2.02 -12.12 -6.14
N ILE A 89 0.98 -12.40 -6.93
CA ILE A 89 0.14 -11.37 -7.56
C ILE A 89 -1.20 -11.34 -6.86
N GLY A 90 -1.70 -10.14 -6.62
CA GLY A 90 -3.02 -9.89 -6.04
C GLY A 90 -3.52 -8.50 -6.40
N ASP A 91 -4.55 -8.04 -5.72
CA ASP A 91 -4.90 -6.62 -5.67
C ASP A 91 -4.38 -6.00 -4.35
N ASP A 92 -4.55 -4.72 -4.18
CA ASP A 92 -4.14 -4.01 -2.95
C ASP A 92 -4.78 -4.61 -1.67
N THR A 93 -6.02 -5.13 -1.76
CA THR A 93 -6.71 -5.75 -0.63
C THR A 93 -6.07 -7.10 -0.28
N ALA A 94 -5.82 -7.94 -1.30
CA ALA A 94 -5.13 -9.21 -1.12
C ALA A 94 -3.72 -9.03 -0.54
N ALA A 95 -3.00 -7.97 -0.96
CA ALA A 95 -1.67 -7.64 -0.44
C ALA A 95 -1.72 -7.26 1.05
N VAL A 96 -2.68 -6.42 1.47
CA VAL A 96 -2.88 -6.06 2.88
C VAL A 96 -3.26 -7.27 3.73
N GLU A 97 -4.15 -8.13 3.23
CA GLU A 97 -4.56 -9.35 3.94
C GLU A 97 -3.43 -10.39 4.01
N ALA A 98 -2.53 -10.43 3.02
CA ALA A 98 -1.36 -11.30 3.07
C ALA A 98 -0.37 -10.86 4.15
N LEU A 99 -0.11 -9.55 4.28
CA LEU A 99 0.68 -8.99 5.40
C LEU A 99 0.01 -9.29 6.74
N ARG A 100 -1.29 -8.96 6.88
CA ARG A 100 -2.04 -9.21 8.14
C ARG A 100 -2.02 -10.66 8.59
N ALA A 101 -1.99 -11.59 7.67
CA ALA A 101 -1.99 -13.03 7.95
C ALA A 101 -0.58 -13.63 8.00
N ASN A 102 0.49 -12.81 8.02
CA ASN A 102 1.91 -13.21 7.98
C ASN A 102 2.22 -14.20 6.84
N ARG A 103 1.52 -14.01 5.70
CA ARG A 103 1.73 -14.78 4.45
C ARG A 103 2.56 -14.03 3.42
N ALA A 104 2.90 -12.78 3.71
CA ALA A 104 3.82 -11.96 2.94
C ALA A 104 4.67 -11.13 3.90
N ASP A 105 5.92 -10.91 3.52
CA ASP A 105 6.89 -10.10 4.25
C ASP A 105 7.00 -8.70 3.67
N ILE A 106 6.73 -8.58 2.37
CA ILE A 106 6.90 -7.35 1.59
C ILE A 106 5.71 -7.18 0.65
N ALA A 107 5.24 -5.94 0.47
CA ALA A 107 4.21 -5.64 -0.53
C ALA A 107 4.46 -4.27 -1.19
N PHE A 108 4.24 -4.20 -2.51
CA PHE A 108 4.12 -2.94 -3.20
C PHE A 108 2.70 -2.41 -3.01
N LEU A 109 2.51 -1.28 -2.34
CA LEU A 109 1.19 -0.77 -1.98
C LEU A 109 0.97 0.65 -2.49
N SER A 110 -0.26 0.96 -2.88
CA SER A 110 -0.68 2.34 -3.01
C SER A 110 -0.88 2.96 -1.61
N SER A 111 -0.95 4.29 -1.54
CA SER A 111 -0.83 5.00 -0.27
C SER A 111 -1.95 4.69 0.75
N ARG A 112 -3.20 4.46 0.30
CA ARG A 112 -4.29 4.09 1.21
C ARG A 112 -4.18 2.64 1.71
N PRO A 113 -3.96 1.62 0.87
CA PRO A 113 -3.60 0.28 1.33
C PRO A 113 -2.40 0.24 2.27
N ALA A 114 -1.40 1.13 2.08
CA ALA A 114 -0.28 1.22 3.01
C ALA A 114 -0.71 1.68 4.42
N LEU A 115 -1.65 2.65 4.52
CA LEU A 115 -2.26 2.99 5.82
C LEU A 115 -3.06 1.84 6.41
N LYS A 116 -3.75 1.08 5.57
CA LYS A 116 -4.51 -0.09 6.03
C LYS A 116 -3.59 -1.20 6.52
N ALA A 117 -2.46 -1.44 5.84
CA ALA A 117 -1.44 -2.40 6.25
C ALA A 117 -0.79 -2.00 7.58
N GLU A 118 -0.54 -0.69 7.79
CA GLU A 118 -0.08 -0.19 9.08
C GLU A 118 -1.07 -0.53 10.21
N GLN A 119 -2.37 -0.31 9.99
CA GLN A 119 -3.39 -0.56 11.01
C GLN A 119 -3.60 -2.05 11.33
N LEU A 120 -3.48 -2.91 10.32
CA LEU A 120 -3.85 -4.33 10.43
C LEU A 120 -2.66 -5.27 10.65
N ALA A 121 -1.46 -4.84 10.25
CA ALA A 121 -0.23 -5.64 10.24
C ALA A 121 1.00 -4.88 10.78
N ASN A 122 0.86 -3.65 11.27
CA ASN A 122 1.95 -2.74 11.60
C ASN A 122 2.99 -2.57 10.47
N ALA A 123 2.69 -3.03 9.25
CA ALA A 123 3.58 -2.92 8.12
C ALA A 123 3.81 -1.45 7.72
N ARG A 124 5.05 -1.09 7.39
CA ARG A 124 5.43 0.29 7.12
C ARG A 124 6.04 0.45 5.74
N LEU A 125 5.74 1.56 5.07
CA LEU A 125 6.45 1.98 3.86
C LEU A 125 7.87 2.43 4.22
N TYR A 126 8.85 1.86 3.53
CA TYR A 126 10.26 2.24 3.62
C TYR A 126 10.77 2.87 2.34
N LEU A 127 10.16 2.57 1.21
CA LEU A 127 10.54 3.09 -0.09
C LEU A 127 9.31 3.61 -0.82
N ALA A 128 9.46 4.73 -1.54
CA ALA A 128 8.46 5.26 -2.46
C ALA A 128 8.93 5.13 -3.91
N GLU A 129 7.99 4.87 -4.82
CA GLU A 129 8.24 4.82 -6.25
C GLU A 129 8.38 6.23 -6.84
N VAL A 130 9.34 6.40 -7.75
CA VAL A 130 9.45 7.56 -8.64
C VAL A 130 9.05 7.13 -10.04
N ARG A 131 8.21 7.92 -10.72
CA ARG A 131 7.81 7.68 -12.11
C ARG A 131 8.01 8.91 -12.96
N PRO A 132 8.31 8.77 -14.27
CA PRO A 132 8.52 9.91 -15.17
C PRO A 132 7.32 10.86 -15.22
N THR A 133 6.12 10.32 -14.98
CA THR A 133 4.85 11.07 -15.05
C THR A 133 4.45 11.73 -13.73
N TYR A 134 5.28 11.61 -12.68
CA TYR A 134 5.01 12.28 -11.41
C TYR A 134 5.52 13.72 -11.43
N SER A 135 4.71 14.66 -10.96
CA SER A 135 5.05 16.09 -10.88
C SER A 135 5.99 16.42 -9.73
N GLY A 136 5.93 15.66 -8.63
CA GLY A 136 6.91 15.69 -7.54
C GLY A 136 7.69 14.39 -7.53
N LYS A 137 8.95 14.37 -7.11
CA LYS A 137 9.81 13.19 -7.20
C LYS A 137 9.09 11.87 -6.81
N TYR A 138 8.47 11.85 -5.62
CA TYR A 138 7.69 10.72 -5.09
C TYR A 138 6.29 11.17 -4.62
N THR A 139 5.75 12.18 -5.31
CA THR A 139 4.37 12.66 -5.18
C THR A 139 3.82 13.01 -6.56
N TYR A 140 2.51 13.03 -6.69
CA TYR A 140 1.83 13.45 -7.92
C TYR A 140 0.59 14.29 -7.59
N ASN A 141 -0.08 14.82 -8.61
CA ASN A 141 -1.28 15.61 -8.43
C ASN A 141 -2.55 14.78 -8.66
N SER A 142 -3.57 15.04 -7.84
CA SER A 142 -4.95 14.82 -8.21
C SER A 142 -5.43 15.99 -9.06
N VAL A 143 -6.21 15.75 -10.09
CA VAL A 143 -6.67 16.79 -11.02
C VAL A 143 -8.18 16.70 -11.24
N PHE A 144 -8.82 17.87 -11.28
CA PHE A 144 -10.16 18.04 -11.80
C PHE A 144 -10.04 18.31 -13.30
N VAL A 145 -10.65 17.44 -14.12
CA VAL A 145 -10.55 17.45 -15.59
C VAL A 145 -11.92 17.75 -16.18
N VAL A 146 -11.93 18.64 -17.16
CA VAL A 146 -13.14 19.07 -17.88
C VAL A 146 -12.90 18.99 -19.39
N PRO A 147 -13.97 19.00 -20.22
CA PRO A 147 -13.81 19.14 -21.67
C PRO A 147 -13.02 20.40 -22.01
N LYS A 148 -12.23 20.36 -23.10
CA LYS A 148 -11.43 21.52 -23.53
C LYS A 148 -12.28 22.77 -23.80
N ASN A 149 -13.46 22.59 -24.33
CA ASN A 149 -14.45 23.64 -24.64
C ASN A 149 -15.39 23.97 -23.48
N SER A 150 -15.17 23.41 -22.27
CA SER A 150 -15.99 23.70 -21.10
C SER A 150 -16.00 25.19 -20.77
N PRO A 151 -17.14 25.80 -20.37
CA PRO A 151 -17.23 27.20 -19.95
C PRO A 151 -16.55 27.45 -18.60
N LEU A 152 -16.28 26.41 -17.81
CA LEU A 152 -15.60 26.53 -16.51
C LEU A 152 -14.18 27.03 -16.72
N LYS A 153 -13.73 27.98 -15.88
CA LYS A 153 -12.41 28.62 -16.00
C LYS A 153 -11.59 28.45 -14.73
N THR A 154 -10.29 28.26 -14.87
CA THR A 154 -9.36 28.43 -13.74
C THR A 154 -9.41 29.90 -13.31
N GLN A 155 -9.67 30.12 -12.03
CA GLN A 155 -9.74 31.44 -11.40
C GLN A 155 -8.49 31.71 -10.55
N SER A 156 -8.37 32.90 -9.98
CA SER A 156 -7.24 33.31 -9.15
C SER A 156 -7.10 32.50 -7.85
N THR A 157 -8.19 31.90 -7.35
CA THR A 157 -8.17 31.07 -6.16
C THR A 157 -8.77 29.68 -6.42
N ALA A 158 -8.34 28.69 -5.65
CA ALA A 158 -8.91 27.34 -5.67
C ALA A 158 -10.41 27.38 -5.38
N LYS A 159 -10.82 28.16 -4.36
CA LYS A 159 -12.23 28.32 -3.99
C LYS A 159 -13.07 28.86 -5.15
N ALA A 160 -12.63 29.94 -5.81
CA ALA A 160 -13.35 30.50 -6.93
C ALA A 160 -13.44 29.53 -8.13
N THR A 161 -12.35 28.83 -8.43
CA THR A 161 -12.31 27.79 -9.47
C THR A 161 -13.31 26.68 -9.19
N LEU A 162 -13.23 26.08 -8.01
CA LEU A 162 -14.01 24.91 -7.63
C LEU A 162 -15.49 25.24 -7.33
N SER A 163 -15.81 26.47 -6.95
CA SER A 163 -17.22 26.91 -6.74
C SER A 163 -18.05 26.78 -8.02
N GLN A 164 -17.44 26.88 -9.20
CA GLN A 164 -18.11 26.72 -10.49
C GLN A 164 -18.63 25.29 -10.73
N LEU A 165 -18.16 24.32 -9.93
CA LEU A 165 -18.58 22.92 -10.00
C LEU A 165 -19.94 22.68 -9.35
N ARG A 166 -20.52 23.67 -8.66
CA ARG A 166 -21.85 23.55 -8.04
C ARG A 166 -22.91 23.21 -9.11
N GLY A 167 -23.71 22.18 -8.81
CA GLY A 167 -24.74 21.68 -9.71
C GLY A 167 -24.23 20.91 -10.93
N LYS A 168 -22.92 20.73 -11.11
CA LYS A 168 -22.33 19.97 -12.22
C LYS A 168 -22.39 18.46 -11.97
N LYS A 169 -22.33 17.66 -13.05
CA LYS A 169 -22.21 16.22 -12.98
C LYS A 169 -20.75 15.83 -12.76
N MET A 170 -20.47 15.18 -11.64
CA MET A 170 -19.12 14.78 -11.22
C MET A 170 -18.89 13.29 -11.42
N ALA A 171 -17.80 12.93 -12.09
CA ALA A 171 -17.29 11.55 -12.17
C ALA A 171 -16.03 11.40 -11.30
N PHE A 172 -16.16 10.75 -10.15
CA PHE A 172 -15.02 10.27 -9.38
C PHE A 172 -14.53 8.92 -9.90
N THR A 173 -13.30 8.55 -9.56
CA THR A 173 -12.75 7.24 -9.95
C THR A 173 -13.41 6.11 -9.17
N SER A 174 -13.18 6.05 -7.86
CA SER A 174 -13.83 5.12 -6.93
C SER A 174 -13.81 5.70 -5.51
N PRO A 175 -14.67 5.25 -4.58
CA PRO A 175 -14.69 5.74 -3.19
C PRO A 175 -13.38 5.46 -2.42
N THR A 176 -12.54 4.55 -2.93
CA THR A 176 -11.25 4.18 -2.30
C THR A 176 -10.06 4.88 -2.95
N SER A 177 -10.25 5.56 -4.08
CA SER A 177 -9.15 6.19 -4.83
C SER A 177 -8.60 7.41 -4.10
N GLY A 178 -7.28 7.45 -3.86
CA GLY A 178 -6.59 8.61 -3.31
C GLY A 178 -6.83 9.85 -4.18
N SER A 179 -6.22 9.88 -5.36
CA SER A 179 -6.29 11.02 -6.29
C SER A 179 -7.62 11.17 -7.01
N GLY A 180 -8.41 10.11 -7.14
CA GLY A 180 -9.67 10.14 -7.85
C GLY A 180 -10.89 10.40 -6.96
N PHE A 181 -10.72 10.51 -5.63
CA PHE A 181 -11.82 10.75 -4.69
C PHE A 181 -11.37 11.43 -3.40
N ILE A 182 -10.40 10.86 -2.66
CA ILE A 182 -10.06 11.32 -1.30
C ILE A 182 -9.47 12.74 -1.34
N PHE A 183 -8.43 12.96 -2.13
CA PHE A 183 -7.80 14.28 -2.28
C PHE A 183 -8.73 15.34 -2.87
N PRO A 184 -9.49 15.06 -3.96
CA PRO A 184 -10.47 16.01 -4.46
C PRO A 184 -11.55 16.40 -3.44
N THR A 185 -12.06 15.41 -2.70
CA THR A 185 -13.07 15.64 -1.64
C THR A 185 -12.47 16.48 -0.50
N GLY A 186 -11.27 16.11 -0.04
CA GLY A 186 -10.55 16.88 0.98
C GLY A 186 -10.30 18.32 0.56
N GLU A 187 -9.97 18.57 -0.71
CA GLU A 187 -9.80 19.93 -1.24
C GLU A 187 -11.12 20.71 -1.25
N LEU A 188 -12.23 20.08 -1.67
CA LEU A 188 -13.55 20.74 -1.61
C LEU A 188 -13.96 21.10 -0.18
N VAL A 189 -13.66 20.24 0.80
CA VAL A 189 -13.89 20.52 2.23
C VAL A 189 -12.98 21.64 2.72
N LYS A 190 -11.70 21.61 2.41
CA LYS A 190 -10.72 22.65 2.76
C LYS A 190 -11.14 24.02 2.24
N GLN A 191 -11.73 24.08 1.03
CA GLN A 191 -12.24 25.32 0.44
C GLN A 191 -13.62 25.76 1.01
N GLY A 192 -14.22 24.97 1.92
CA GLY A 192 -15.54 25.24 2.52
C GLY A 192 -16.71 25.08 1.55
N LEU A 193 -16.54 24.28 0.48
CA LEU A 193 -17.57 24.06 -0.54
C LEU A 193 -18.49 22.89 -0.20
N VAL A 194 -17.98 21.91 0.53
CA VAL A 194 -18.72 20.78 1.11
C VAL A 194 -18.27 20.57 2.56
N GLN A 195 -19.13 19.96 3.39
CA GLN A 195 -18.77 19.69 4.79
C GLN A 195 -17.96 18.37 4.94
N ASN A 196 -18.31 17.36 4.17
CA ASN A 196 -17.66 16.05 4.12
C ASN A 196 -18.11 15.28 2.87
N ARG A 197 -17.63 14.05 2.70
CA ARG A 197 -17.99 13.19 1.55
C ARG A 197 -19.50 12.93 1.41
N ASP A 198 -20.25 12.88 2.50
CA ASP A 198 -21.68 12.53 2.48
C ASP A 198 -22.55 13.69 1.97
N ARG A 199 -21.95 14.91 1.89
CA ARG A 199 -22.60 16.13 1.39
C ARG A 199 -22.22 16.48 -0.06
N LEU A 200 -21.50 15.61 -0.76
CA LEU A 200 -21.12 15.84 -2.17
C LEU A 200 -22.35 16.04 -3.07
N ASN A 201 -23.44 15.27 -2.87
CA ASN A 201 -24.69 15.44 -3.63
C ASN A 201 -25.44 16.76 -3.34
N ASN A 202 -25.10 17.46 -2.25
CA ASN A 202 -25.63 18.80 -1.97
C ASN A 202 -24.87 19.88 -2.75
N PHE A 203 -23.69 19.56 -3.23
CA PHE A 203 -22.84 20.47 -4.00
C PHE A 203 -22.90 20.17 -5.50
N PHE A 204 -22.73 18.91 -5.90
CA PHE A 204 -22.86 18.47 -7.29
C PHE A 204 -24.32 18.18 -7.63
N GLY A 205 -24.71 18.38 -8.89
CA GLY A 205 -26.02 17.96 -9.38
C GLY A 205 -26.15 16.43 -9.50
N GLN A 206 -25.01 15.76 -9.74
CA GLN A 206 -24.91 14.31 -9.79
C GLN A 206 -23.50 13.89 -9.42
N VAL A 207 -23.36 12.80 -8.67
CA VAL A 207 -22.08 12.14 -8.36
C VAL A 207 -22.13 10.71 -8.89
N ALA A 208 -21.13 10.35 -9.70
CA ALA A 208 -20.95 9.00 -10.23
C ALA A 208 -19.52 8.50 -9.99
N TYR A 209 -19.35 7.19 -9.99
CA TYR A 209 -18.05 6.54 -9.85
C TYR A 209 -17.76 5.68 -11.08
N GLY A 210 -16.68 5.99 -11.79
CA GLY A 210 -16.26 5.24 -12.99
C GLY A 210 -15.67 3.86 -12.69
N GLY A 211 -15.22 3.63 -11.47
CA GLY A 211 -14.50 2.42 -11.05
C GLY A 211 -12.97 2.49 -11.29
N ASN A 212 -12.53 3.18 -12.33
CA ASN A 212 -11.12 3.45 -12.64
C ASN A 212 -10.94 4.80 -13.36
N TYR A 213 -9.69 5.24 -13.54
CA TYR A 213 -9.38 6.52 -14.16
C TYR A 213 -9.90 6.62 -15.60
N SER A 214 -9.68 5.58 -16.43
CA SER A 214 -10.12 5.57 -17.83
C SER A 214 -11.62 5.79 -17.95
N LYS A 215 -12.43 5.06 -17.17
CA LYS A 215 -13.89 5.20 -17.20
C LYS A 215 -14.37 6.56 -16.70
N ALA A 216 -13.73 7.14 -15.66
CA ALA A 216 -14.05 8.48 -15.19
C ALA A 216 -13.77 9.54 -16.27
N LEU A 217 -12.63 9.43 -16.98
CA LEU A 217 -12.28 10.31 -18.11
C LEU A 217 -13.23 10.11 -19.29
N GLN A 218 -13.59 8.85 -19.61
CA GLN A 218 -14.56 8.55 -20.66
C GLN A 218 -15.94 9.14 -20.39
N ALA A 219 -16.38 9.21 -19.12
CA ALA A 219 -17.64 9.86 -18.76
C ALA A 219 -17.64 11.34 -19.18
N VAL A 220 -16.51 12.04 -19.01
CA VAL A 220 -16.36 13.44 -19.46
C VAL A 220 -16.31 13.53 -21.00
N LEU A 221 -15.52 12.66 -21.62
CA LEU A 221 -15.37 12.64 -23.09
C LEU A 221 -16.69 12.38 -23.83
N ARG A 222 -17.59 11.60 -23.20
CA ARG A 222 -18.92 11.27 -23.74
C ARG A 222 -20.03 12.23 -23.31
N GLY A 223 -19.72 13.30 -22.56
CA GLY A 223 -20.72 14.24 -22.05
C GLY A 223 -21.64 13.69 -20.95
N GLN A 224 -21.30 12.54 -20.38
CA GLN A 224 -22.03 11.94 -19.24
C GLN A 224 -21.72 12.64 -17.93
N ALA A 225 -20.54 13.25 -17.80
CA ALA A 225 -20.11 14.09 -16.70
C ALA A 225 -19.53 15.40 -17.23
N ASP A 226 -19.67 16.47 -16.43
CA ASP A 226 -19.10 17.81 -16.72
C ASP A 226 -17.65 17.89 -16.26
N VAL A 227 -17.28 17.11 -15.25
CA VAL A 227 -15.96 17.10 -14.60
C VAL A 227 -15.62 15.68 -14.10
N ALA A 228 -14.36 15.32 -14.18
CA ALA A 228 -13.84 14.11 -13.54
C ALA A 228 -12.70 14.45 -12.58
N ALA A 229 -12.52 13.62 -11.53
CA ALA A 229 -11.34 13.64 -10.69
C ALA A 229 -10.51 12.37 -10.90
N VAL A 230 -9.23 12.55 -11.25
CA VAL A 230 -8.29 11.48 -11.57
C VAL A 230 -6.88 11.85 -11.11
N SER A 231 -5.94 10.91 -11.23
CA SER A 231 -4.51 11.25 -11.17
C SER A 231 -4.08 12.01 -12.42
N GLU A 232 -3.16 12.96 -12.31
CA GLU A 232 -2.64 13.69 -13.49
C GLU A 232 -1.94 12.75 -14.49
N TYR A 233 -1.29 11.68 -14.03
CA TYR A 233 -0.66 10.72 -14.94
C TYR A 233 -1.68 9.92 -15.76
N ALA A 234 -2.94 9.86 -15.32
CA ALA A 234 -4.01 9.21 -16.07
C ALA A 234 -4.43 9.99 -17.34
N LEU A 235 -3.91 11.20 -17.54
CA LEU A 235 -4.05 11.96 -18.78
C LEU A 235 -3.05 11.51 -19.88
N ASN A 236 -2.45 10.34 -19.72
CA ASN A 236 -1.51 9.75 -20.67
C ASN A 236 -1.85 8.26 -20.90
N PRO A 237 -1.36 7.66 -22.01
CA PRO A 237 -1.46 6.22 -22.17
C PRO A 237 -0.90 5.45 -20.96
N PRO A 238 -1.47 4.29 -20.62
CA PRO A 238 -2.53 3.56 -21.34
C PRO A 238 -3.97 3.95 -20.94
N TYR A 239 -4.17 5.00 -20.12
CA TYR A 239 -5.48 5.36 -19.56
C TYR A 239 -6.38 6.03 -20.60
N ILE A 240 -5.83 6.92 -21.43
CA ILE A 240 -6.46 7.57 -22.57
C ILE A 240 -5.44 7.73 -23.72
N THR A 241 -5.96 7.89 -24.93
CA THR A 241 -5.15 8.20 -26.11
C THR A 241 -4.76 9.68 -26.15
N GLU A 242 -3.72 10.05 -26.90
CA GLU A 242 -3.35 11.45 -27.10
C GLU A 242 -4.48 12.27 -27.79
N ALA A 243 -5.25 11.66 -28.68
CA ALA A 243 -6.40 12.31 -29.31
C ALA A 243 -7.51 12.63 -28.29
N GLU A 244 -7.74 11.76 -27.32
CA GLU A 244 -8.69 11.98 -26.21
C GLU A 244 -8.18 13.02 -25.24
N LYS A 245 -6.91 12.98 -24.87
CA LYS A 245 -6.24 13.97 -24.03
C LYS A 245 -6.41 15.38 -24.58
N ASN A 246 -6.26 15.55 -25.90
CA ASN A 246 -6.41 16.84 -26.56
C ASN A 246 -7.83 17.42 -26.50
N LYS A 247 -8.85 16.60 -26.16
CA LYS A 247 -10.24 17.02 -25.94
C LYS A 247 -10.52 17.43 -24.48
N LEU A 248 -9.54 17.27 -23.59
CA LEU A 248 -9.64 17.54 -22.17
C LEU A 248 -8.69 18.66 -21.75
N ARG A 249 -8.93 19.24 -20.60
CA ARG A 249 -8.00 20.12 -19.90
C ARG A 249 -8.14 19.99 -18.39
N VAL A 250 -7.07 20.28 -17.68
CA VAL A 250 -7.07 20.41 -16.23
C VAL A 250 -7.71 21.73 -15.85
N LEU A 251 -8.71 21.68 -14.97
CA LEU A 251 -9.35 22.84 -14.35
C LEU A 251 -8.65 23.25 -13.07
N HIS A 252 -8.31 22.27 -12.23
CA HIS A 252 -7.67 22.49 -10.93
C HIS A 252 -6.77 21.31 -10.57
N LYS A 253 -5.66 21.57 -9.86
CA LYS A 253 -4.71 20.58 -9.34
C LYS A 253 -4.69 20.58 -7.83
N VAL A 254 -4.68 19.40 -7.23
CA VAL A 254 -4.46 19.18 -5.80
C VAL A 254 -3.16 18.42 -5.65
N SER A 255 -2.14 19.07 -5.11
CA SER A 255 -0.78 18.55 -5.03
C SER A 255 -0.57 17.61 -3.84
N GLY A 256 0.53 16.87 -3.88
CA GLY A 256 1.04 16.12 -2.72
C GLY A 256 0.38 14.76 -2.50
N VAL A 257 -0.23 14.17 -3.51
CA VAL A 257 -0.69 12.76 -3.42
C VAL A 257 0.55 11.88 -3.27
N PRO A 258 0.68 11.09 -2.18
CA PRO A 258 1.84 10.23 -1.98
C PRO A 258 1.95 9.16 -3.06
N ALA A 259 3.14 8.94 -3.56
CA ALA A 259 3.44 7.84 -4.48
C ALA A 259 3.15 6.49 -3.82
N HIS A 260 2.98 5.47 -4.64
CA HIS A 260 3.01 4.08 -4.21
C HIS A 260 4.40 3.74 -3.66
N GLY A 261 4.52 2.65 -2.91
CA GLY A 261 5.82 2.28 -2.35
C GLY A 261 5.89 0.83 -1.89
N VAL A 262 7.02 0.50 -1.27
CA VAL A 262 7.31 -0.82 -0.73
C VAL A 262 7.10 -0.79 0.77
N ALA A 263 6.12 -1.56 1.23
CA ALA A 263 5.87 -1.84 2.63
C ALA A 263 6.56 -3.13 3.04
N ILE A 264 7.07 -3.17 4.28
CA ILE A 264 7.67 -4.36 4.89
C ILE A 264 6.94 -4.59 6.22
N ASP A 265 6.64 -5.85 6.51
CA ASP A 265 5.96 -6.27 7.72
C ASP A 265 6.82 -6.03 8.96
N ASP A 266 6.21 -5.82 10.12
CA ASP A 266 6.93 -5.52 11.36
C ASP A 266 7.61 -6.76 11.96
N ASP A 267 7.13 -7.95 11.64
CA ASP A 267 7.73 -9.21 12.05
C ASP A 267 9.04 -9.56 11.31
N VAL A 268 9.37 -8.83 10.22
CA VAL A 268 10.66 -8.95 9.55
C VAL A 268 11.75 -8.33 10.43
N PRO A 269 12.75 -9.12 10.88
CA PRO A 269 13.82 -8.62 11.75
C PRO A 269 14.53 -7.41 11.15
N THR A 270 14.88 -6.43 11.99
CA THR A 270 15.49 -5.17 11.54
C THR A 270 16.69 -5.37 10.61
N ALA A 271 17.60 -6.31 10.94
CA ALA A 271 18.76 -6.60 10.10
C ALA A 271 18.37 -7.15 8.71
N THR A 272 17.33 -7.97 8.65
CA THR A 272 16.78 -8.50 7.39
C THR A 272 16.09 -7.39 6.59
N ARG A 273 15.30 -6.56 7.26
CA ARG A 273 14.63 -5.39 6.65
C ARG A 273 15.62 -4.42 6.00
N GLU A 274 16.71 -4.09 6.68
CA GLU A 274 17.75 -3.22 6.09
C GLU A 274 18.44 -3.86 4.87
N LYS A 275 18.64 -5.18 4.87
CA LYS A 275 19.14 -5.90 3.68
C LYS A 275 18.12 -5.84 2.53
N ILE A 276 16.83 -6.04 2.82
CA ILE A 276 15.75 -5.93 1.81
C ILE A 276 15.74 -4.51 1.21
N ILE A 277 15.75 -3.47 2.04
CA ILE A 277 15.78 -2.07 1.58
C ILE A 277 17.01 -1.83 0.69
N SER A 278 18.20 -2.28 1.12
CA SER A 278 19.42 -2.14 0.35
C SER A 278 19.36 -2.88 -0.99
N ALA A 279 18.87 -4.12 -1.01
CA ALA A 279 18.67 -4.90 -2.23
C ALA A 279 17.67 -4.24 -3.20
N MET A 280 16.55 -3.71 -2.67
CA MET A 280 15.57 -2.96 -3.46
C MET A 280 16.19 -1.71 -4.10
N LEU A 281 17.05 -0.98 -3.38
CA LEU A 281 17.72 0.22 -3.90
C LEU A 281 18.75 -0.10 -5.01
N LEU A 282 19.29 -1.32 -5.08
CA LEU A 282 20.12 -1.75 -6.21
C LEU A 282 19.35 -1.80 -7.53
N LEU A 283 18.01 -1.85 -7.49
CA LEU A 283 17.18 -1.72 -8.69
C LEU A 283 17.25 -0.33 -9.33
N ASN A 284 17.77 0.68 -8.64
CA ASN A 284 18.02 2.01 -9.19
C ASN A 284 19.27 2.06 -10.09
N GLN A 285 20.17 1.10 -9.96
CA GLN A 285 21.42 1.06 -10.75
C GLN A 285 21.08 0.83 -12.24
N PRO A 286 21.81 1.46 -13.17
CA PRO A 286 21.51 1.39 -14.60
C PRO A 286 21.33 -0.05 -15.13
N GLU A 287 22.17 -0.97 -14.68
CA GLU A 287 22.17 -2.37 -15.08
C GLU A 287 20.93 -3.14 -14.59
N ASN A 288 20.27 -2.69 -13.53
CA ASN A 288 19.12 -3.35 -12.92
C ASN A 288 17.80 -2.58 -13.16
N ASN A 289 17.87 -1.31 -13.55
CA ASN A 289 16.72 -0.39 -13.58
C ASN A 289 15.61 -0.83 -14.51
N GLN A 290 15.95 -1.63 -15.55
CA GLN A 290 14.94 -2.16 -16.45
C GLN A 290 13.90 -3.04 -15.74
N LEU A 291 14.26 -3.68 -14.62
CA LEU A 291 13.33 -4.46 -13.80
C LEU A 291 12.22 -3.59 -13.20
N LEU A 292 12.56 -2.40 -12.63
CA LEU A 292 11.58 -1.44 -12.12
C LEU A 292 10.71 -0.86 -13.24
N ARG A 293 11.33 -0.50 -14.37
CA ARG A 293 10.61 0.06 -15.52
C ARG A 293 9.60 -0.93 -16.08
N ASN A 294 10.01 -2.18 -16.23
CA ASN A 294 9.14 -3.24 -16.72
C ASN A 294 7.99 -3.51 -15.75
N LEU A 295 8.26 -3.52 -14.43
CA LEU A 295 7.28 -3.85 -13.41
C LEU A 295 6.13 -2.85 -13.36
N TYR A 296 6.44 -1.57 -13.08
CA TYR A 296 5.45 -0.52 -12.84
C TYR A 296 5.79 0.82 -13.51
N ASN A 297 6.65 0.84 -14.53
CA ASN A 297 7.16 2.06 -15.15
C ASN A 297 7.82 3.01 -14.12
N SER A 298 8.35 2.45 -13.04
CA SER A 298 9.08 3.22 -12.02
C SER A 298 10.53 3.40 -12.44
N THR A 299 11.09 4.58 -12.23
CA THR A 299 12.47 4.92 -12.57
C THR A 299 13.41 4.83 -11.40
N GLU A 300 12.88 4.93 -10.18
CA GLU A 300 13.68 4.94 -8.96
C GLU A 300 12.80 4.49 -7.77
N LEU A 301 13.42 3.89 -6.77
CA LEU A 301 12.89 3.75 -5.42
C LEU A 301 13.68 4.69 -4.50
N VAL A 302 13.00 5.45 -3.66
CA VAL A 302 13.62 6.39 -2.72
C VAL A 302 13.21 6.06 -1.29
N LYS A 303 14.14 6.16 -0.34
CA LYS A 303 13.81 6.01 1.08
C LYS A 303 12.84 7.11 1.52
N VAL A 304 11.82 6.74 2.30
CA VAL A 304 10.86 7.67 2.87
C VAL A 304 10.63 7.32 4.35
N ASP A 305 10.32 8.35 5.13
CA ASP A 305 9.68 8.14 6.42
C ASP A 305 8.18 7.88 6.20
N HIS A 306 7.69 6.77 6.72
CA HIS A 306 6.32 6.32 6.53
C HIS A 306 5.27 7.36 6.97
N ASN A 307 5.49 7.98 8.14
CA ASN A 307 4.53 8.92 8.70
C ASN A 307 4.50 10.21 7.89
N GLN A 308 5.68 10.74 7.54
CA GLN A 308 5.80 11.97 6.75
C GLN A 308 5.28 11.76 5.33
N HIS A 309 5.60 10.61 4.70
CA HIS A 309 5.13 10.30 3.35
C HIS A 309 3.61 10.20 3.26
N LEU A 310 2.97 9.58 4.26
CA LEU A 310 1.52 9.37 4.27
C LEU A 310 0.73 10.49 4.98
N ALA A 311 1.38 11.47 5.61
CA ALA A 311 0.71 12.58 6.29
C ALA A 311 -0.28 13.35 5.39
N PRO A 312 0.02 13.66 4.11
CA PRO A 312 -0.93 14.32 3.24
C PRO A 312 -2.21 13.50 3.02
N LEU A 313 -2.09 12.18 2.92
CA LEU A 313 -3.25 11.29 2.77
C LEU A 313 -4.08 11.23 4.06
N ARG A 314 -3.44 11.13 5.23
CA ARG A 314 -4.13 11.15 6.54
C ARG A 314 -4.96 12.44 6.69
N ASN A 315 -4.36 13.58 6.35
CA ASN A 315 -5.06 14.87 6.36
C ASN A 315 -6.23 14.92 5.38
N ALA A 316 -6.05 14.43 4.15
CA ALA A 316 -7.12 14.39 3.15
C ALA A 316 -8.28 13.47 3.59
N LEU A 317 -7.99 12.32 4.19
CA LEU A 317 -8.99 11.41 4.77
C LEU A 317 -9.77 12.07 5.90
N GLN A 318 -9.08 12.74 6.83
CA GLN A 318 -9.70 13.46 7.94
C GLN A 318 -10.62 14.57 7.43
N LEU A 319 -10.16 15.41 6.49
CA LEU A 319 -10.98 16.46 5.87
C LEU A 319 -12.22 15.87 5.19
N ALA A 320 -12.06 14.80 4.44
CA ALA A 320 -13.16 14.16 3.72
C ALA A 320 -14.14 13.41 4.63
N GLY A 321 -13.83 13.21 5.92
CA GLY A 321 -14.61 12.39 6.85
C GLY A 321 -14.56 10.90 6.50
N ILE A 322 -13.40 10.42 6.04
CA ILE A 322 -13.19 9.03 5.59
C ILE A 322 -12.21 8.34 6.56
N GLN A 323 -12.58 7.15 7.01
CA GLN A 323 -11.63 6.30 7.76
C GLN A 323 -10.58 5.70 6.82
N PRO A 324 -9.36 5.49 7.29
CA PRO A 324 -8.28 4.83 6.53
C PRO A 324 -8.63 3.47 5.98
#